data_40629d8dbf1c95313de194e0ab22e877
#
_entry.id   40629d8dbf1c95313de194e0ab22e877
#
_cell.length_a   1.000
_cell.length_b   1.000
_cell.length_c   1.000
_cell.angle_alpha   90.00
_cell.angle_beta   90.00
_cell.angle_gamma   90.00
#
_symmetry.space_group_name_H-M   'P 1'
#
loop_
_entity.id
_entity.type
_entity.pdbx_description
1 polymer ?
#
loop_
_entity_poly.entity_id
_entity_poly.type
_entity_poly.pdbx_seq_one_letter_code
_entity_poly.pdbx_strand_id
1 'polypeptide(L)'
;MSRTRLEPVPGEPAAVATMETVARGDRRRGTDEVTARDDRGQDTGEGTTDQRALVIADYHAGIETGLRLERGVDVPSRGPERRDRLLELLERTGTSSLVVLGDLMHAIGDPGGAERGELEVLFESLPANTTVTLVRGNHDGAIESWLGDGSGFDPTVGHAASTTAKTPSGTTEDEGDGHIEATIGGTTVRITDGSGYRLGGLGCCHGHTWPAPAVLEADLVCLGHDHPCVRLEDEVGGARVERVWLRGRLDPAPFLERGGYEGVSWLEAPEAAPRVVVVPAFNNLAGGCWVNRDQSFLTPFLPDGLADGEAYLLDGTRLGAYESV
;
A
#
# COMPACT_ATOMS: atom_id res chain seq x y z
N MET A 1 -3.94 -12.86 19.15
CA MET A 1 -3.10 -12.73 17.95
C MET A 1 -3.95 -12.05 16.90
N SER A 2 -3.61 -10.84 16.51
CA SER A 2 -4.29 -10.11 15.44
C SER A 2 -4.14 -10.91 14.13
N ARG A 3 -5.23 -11.14 13.41
CA ARG A 3 -5.19 -11.87 12.14
C ARG A 3 -5.38 -10.90 10.99
N THR A 4 -4.29 -10.42 10.44
CA THR A 4 -4.32 -9.66 9.20
C THR A 4 -4.47 -10.59 8.00
N ARG A 5 -5.42 -10.28 7.11
CA ARG A 5 -5.66 -11.01 5.86
C ARG A 5 -5.55 -10.05 4.69
N LEU A 6 -5.09 -10.56 3.56
CA LEU A 6 -5.11 -9.88 2.28
C LEU A 6 -5.79 -10.79 1.26
N GLU A 7 -6.93 -10.35 0.75
CA GLU A 7 -7.74 -11.09 -0.20
C GLU A 7 -7.72 -10.37 -1.56
N PRO A 8 -7.01 -10.89 -2.57
CA PRO A 8 -7.03 -10.33 -3.91
C PRO A 8 -8.46 -10.25 -4.45
N VAL A 9 -8.77 -9.15 -5.12
CA VAL A 9 -10.01 -9.03 -5.88
C VAL A 9 -9.84 -9.79 -7.19
N PRO A 10 -10.62 -10.84 -7.47
CA PRO A 10 -10.40 -11.69 -8.64
C PRO A 10 -10.38 -10.91 -9.96
N GLY A 11 -9.34 -11.13 -10.75
CA GLY A 11 -9.10 -10.45 -12.03
C GLY A 11 -8.50 -9.05 -11.92
N GLU A 12 -8.27 -8.56 -10.71
CA GLU A 12 -7.82 -7.19 -10.45
C GLU A 12 -6.45 -7.14 -9.75
N PRO A 13 -5.59 -6.17 -10.06
CA PRO A 13 -4.36 -5.90 -9.31
C PRO A 13 -4.67 -5.07 -8.05
N ALA A 14 -5.61 -5.53 -7.27
CA ALA A 14 -6.08 -4.91 -6.05
C ALA A 14 -6.48 -5.99 -5.06
N ALA A 15 -6.37 -5.71 -3.77
CA ALA A 15 -6.76 -6.63 -2.71
C ALA A 15 -7.46 -5.90 -1.57
N VAL A 16 -8.29 -6.60 -0.81
CA VAL A 16 -8.85 -6.11 0.44
C VAL A 16 -8.01 -6.64 1.60
N ALA A 17 -7.41 -5.72 2.33
CA ALA A 17 -6.80 -6.03 3.61
C ALA A 17 -7.86 -5.95 4.72
N THR A 18 -7.91 -6.95 5.59
CA THR A 18 -8.75 -6.97 6.81
C THR A 18 -7.83 -7.12 8.02
N MET A 19 -7.91 -6.16 8.93
CA MET A 19 -7.10 -6.09 10.15
C MET A 19 -8.03 -6.15 11.36
N GLU A 20 -7.89 -7.20 12.17
CA GLU A 20 -8.63 -7.31 13.41
C GLU A 20 -8.02 -6.38 14.46
N THR A 21 -8.77 -5.38 14.90
CA THR A 21 -8.35 -4.51 16.00
C THR A 21 -9.00 -5.00 17.29
N VAL A 22 -8.19 -5.51 18.20
CA VAL A 22 -8.66 -5.80 19.56
C VAL A 22 -8.82 -4.46 20.29
N ALA A 23 -10.05 -4.08 20.62
CA ALA A 23 -10.30 -2.90 21.43
C ALA A 23 -9.58 -3.07 22.79
N ARG A 24 -8.52 -2.28 23.03
CA ARG A 24 -7.92 -2.17 24.36
C ARG A 24 -8.97 -1.55 25.27
N GLY A 25 -9.59 -2.36 26.11
CA GLY A 25 -10.44 -1.89 27.19
C GLY A 25 -9.67 -0.89 28.03
N ASP A 26 -10.18 0.33 28.09
CA ASP A 26 -9.65 1.42 28.92
C ASP A 26 -9.68 0.98 30.39
N ARG A 27 -8.55 0.46 30.88
CA ARG A 27 -8.37 0.17 32.30
C ARG A 27 -8.21 1.49 33.05
N ARG A 28 -9.32 2.21 33.24
CA ARG A 28 -9.35 3.26 34.24
C ARG A 28 -9.12 2.61 35.59
N ARG A 29 -8.01 2.92 36.21
CA ARG A 29 -7.77 2.72 37.64
C ARG A 29 -8.82 3.53 38.39
N GLY A 30 -9.92 2.89 38.78
CA GLY A 30 -10.85 3.40 39.78
C GLY A 30 -10.44 2.86 41.13
N THR A 31 -10.05 3.76 42.00
CA THR A 31 -9.92 3.55 43.42
C THR A 31 -11.29 3.29 44.04
N ASP A 32 -11.36 2.25 44.84
CA ASP A 32 -12.33 1.88 45.85
C ASP A 32 -13.60 2.74 46.04
N GLU A 33 -14.77 2.12 45.84
CA GLU A 33 -15.80 2.09 46.90
C GLU A 33 -16.82 0.98 46.63
N VAL A 34 -17.07 0.21 47.69
CA VAL A 34 -18.02 -0.91 47.78
C VAL A 34 -19.45 -0.35 47.79
N THR A 35 -20.35 -0.81 46.92
CA THR A 35 -21.74 -1.17 47.31
C THR A 35 -22.54 -1.82 46.19
N ALA A 36 -23.21 -2.91 46.57
CA ALA A 36 -24.51 -3.43 46.10
C ALA A 36 -24.62 -4.04 44.69
N ARG A 37 -24.93 -5.32 44.71
CA ARG A 37 -25.39 -6.21 43.64
C ARG A 37 -26.59 -5.64 42.87
N ASP A 38 -26.56 -5.70 41.54
CA ASP A 38 -27.74 -6.04 40.76
C ASP A 38 -27.36 -6.98 39.61
N ASP A 39 -28.08 -8.10 39.63
CA ASP A 39 -27.85 -9.27 38.79
C ASP A 39 -28.63 -9.11 37.49
N ARG A 40 -27.99 -8.57 36.45
CA ARG A 40 -28.42 -8.71 35.05
C ARG A 40 -27.20 -8.84 34.16
N GLY A 41 -26.90 -10.09 33.80
CA GLY A 41 -25.90 -10.44 32.85
C GLY A 41 -26.12 -9.70 31.52
N GLN A 42 -25.37 -8.63 31.29
CA GLN A 42 -25.08 -8.14 29.96
C GLN A 42 -23.70 -8.68 29.59
N ASP A 43 -23.74 -9.61 28.68
CA ASP A 43 -22.58 -10.08 27.93
C ASP A 43 -21.99 -8.86 27.16
N THR A 44 -21.00 -8.21 27.76
CA THR A 44 -20.21 -7.19 27.06
C THR A 44 -19.25 -7.94 26.16
N GLY A 45 -19.79 -8.40 25.03
CA GLY A 45 -18.97 -8.93 23.95
C GLY A 45 -17.88 -7.89 23.61
N GLU A 46 -16.63 -8.27 23.75
CA GLU A 46 -15.49 -7.53 23.22
C GLU A 46 -15.73 -7.37 21.72
N GLY A 47 -16.19 -6.20 21.31
CA GLY A 47 -16.42 -5.88 19.90
C GLY A 47 -15.07 -5.75 19.20
N THR A 48 -14.64 -6.80 18.52
CA THR A 48 -13.58 -6.69 17.51
C THR A 48 -14.13 -5.87 16.36
N THR A 49 -13.57 -4.70 16.11
CA THR A 49 -13.86 -3.91 14.92
C THR A 49 -12.83 -4.28 13.84
N ASP A 50 -13.31 -4.91 12.77
CA ASP A 50 -12.48 -5.18 11.60
C ASP A 50 -12.26 -3.89 10.81
N GLN A 51 -11.02 -3.44 10.74
CA GLN A 51 -10.64 -2.37 9.82
C GLN A 51 -10.35 -2.98 8.46
N ARG A 52 -10.98 -2.44 7.40
CA ARG A 52 -10.80 -2.92 6.03
C ARG A 52 -10.26 -1.80 5.14
N ALA A 53 -9.33 -2.14 4.26
CA ALA A 53 -8.77 -1.21 3.27
C ALA A 53 -8.62 -1.89 1.91
N LEU A 54 -8.90 -1.16 0.83
CA LEU A 54 -8.49 -1.54 -0.52
C LEU A 54 -7.00 -1.21 -0.67
N VAL A 55 -6.21 -2.17 -1.12
CA VAL A 55 -4.76 -2.03 -1.33
C VAL A 55 -4.47 -2.13 -2.82
N ILE A 56 -3.79 -1.12 -3.36
CA ILE A 56 -3.25 -1.08 -4.72
C ILE A 56 -1.79 -0.63 -4.69
N ALA A 57 -1.05 -0.83 -5.78
CA ALA A 57 0.30 -0.34 -5.97
C ALA A 57 0.44 0.27 -7.37
N ASP A 58 1.35 1.22 -7.55
CA ASP A 58 1.85 1.63 -8.86
C ASP A 58 0.72 2.11 -9.80
N TYR A 59 0.00 3.14 -9.36
CA TYR A 59 -1.10 3.75 -10.12
C TYR A 59 -0.57 4.52 -11.33
N HIS A 60 0.57 5.21 -11.20
CA HIS A 60 1.26 5.95 -12.23
C HIS A 60 0.36 6.87 -13.05
N ALA A 61 -0.27 7.85 -12.41
CA ALA A 61 -1.02 8.89 -13.11
C ALA A 61 -0.13 9.55 -14.17
N GLY A 62 -0.67 9.81 -15.35
CA GLY A 62 0.05 10.50 -16.43
C GLY A 62 1.10 9.67 -17.19
N ILE A 63 1.22 8.37 -16.96
CA ILE A 63 2.20 7.48 -17.63
C ILE A 63 2.18 7.60 -19.16
N GLU A 64 1.02 7.83 -19.75
CA GLU A 64 0.86 7.99 -21.20
C GLU A 64 1.66 9.19 -21.72
N THR A 65 1.73 10.27 -20.93
CA THR A 65 2.55 11.45 -21.25
C THR A 65 4.04 11.12 -21.13
N GLY A 66 4.44 10.38 -20.09
CA GLY A 66 5.81 9.88 -19.95
C GLY A 66 6.24 9.03 -21.14
N LEU A 67 5.41 8.05 -21.55
CA LEU A 67 5.67 7.20 -22.71
C LEU A 67 5.84 8.01 -24.00
N ARG A 68 5.05 9.07 -24.19
CA ARG A 68 5.17 9.95 -25.34
C ARG A 68 6.46 10.75 -25.33
N LEU A 69 6.81 11.36 -24.19
CA LEU A 69 7.96 12.26 -24.09
C LEU A 69 9.29 11.50 -24.06
N GLU A 70 9.34 10.39 -23.36
CA GLU A 70 10.58 9.63 -23.14
C GLU A 70 10.86 8.59 -24.23
N ARG A 71 9.79 7.98 -24.78
CA ARG A 71 9.92 6.87 -25.73
C ARG A 71 9.32 7.13 -27.10
N GLY A 72 8.70 8.29 -27.31
CA GLY A 72 8.02 8.64 -28.56
C GLY A 72 6.81 7.76 -28.88
N VAL A 73 6.24 7.08 -27.88
CA VAL A 73 5.09 6.19 -28.03
C VAL A 73 3.82 6.98 -27.75
N ASP A 74 3.00 7.19 -28.77
CA ASP A 74 1.73 7.91 -28.63
C ASP A 74 0.61 6.95 -28.25
N VAL A 75 0.28 6.92 -26.95
CA VAL A 75 -0.80 6.13 -26.38
C VAL A 75 -1.93 7.08 -25.97
N PRO A 76 -3.20 6.79 -26.30
CA PRO A 76 -4.33 7.54 -25.78
C PRO A 76 -4.35 7.51 -24.24
N SER A 77 -4.76 8.63 -23.63
CA SER A 77 -4.90 8.68 -22.16
C SER A 77 -5.91 7.63 -21.67
N ARG A 78 -5.52 6.86 -20.70
CA ARG A 78 -6.34 5.87 -19.98
C ARG A 78 -6.61 6.27 -18.52
N GLY A 79 -6.35 7.53 -18.20
CA GLY A 79 -6.66 8.08 -16.87
C GLY A 79 -8.12 7.89 -16.46
N PRO A 80 -9.11 8.20 -17.34
CA PRO A 80 -10.52 7.96 -17.03
C PRO A 80 -10.83 6.48 -16.71
N GLU A 81 -10.37 5.55 -17.55
CA GLU A 81 -10.62 4.11 -17.33
C GLU A 81 -9.93 3.59 -16.07
N ARG A 82 -8.71 4.08 -15.77
CA ARG A 82 -7.96 3.73 -14.56
C ARG A 82 -8.68 4.23 -13.30
N ARG A 83 -9.14 5.47 -13.32
CA ARG A 83 -9.94 6.07 -12.26
C ARG A 83 -11.25 5.31 -12.06
N ASP A 84 -12.04 5.12 -13.12
CA ASP A 84 -13.35 4.48 -13.05
C ASP A 84 -13.24 3.05 -12.49
N ARG A 85 -12.18 2.32 -12.89
CA ARG A 85 -11.84 1.00 -12.31
C ARG A 85 -11.58 1.06 -10.80
N LEU A 86 -10.84 2.07 -10.32
CA LEU A 86 -10.58 2.23 -8.90
C LEU A 86 -11.86 2.54 -8.11
N LEU A 87 -12.71 3.42 -8.64
CA LEU A 87 -13.99 3.75 -8.03
C LEU A 87 -14.93 2.54 -7.95
N GLU A 88 -15.02 1.76 -9.03
CA GLU A 88 -15.78 0.50 -9.06
C GLU A 88 -15.27 -0.51 -8.01
N LEU A 89 -13.95 -0.59 -7.82
CA LEU A 89 -13.34 -1.46 -6.82
C LEU A 89 -13.69 -1.02 -5.40
N LEU A 90 -13.65 0.28 -5.10
CA LEU A 90 -14.05 0.82 -3.80
C LEU A 90 -15.54 0.51 -3.51
N GLU A 91 -16.41 0.73 -4.50
CA GLU A 91 -17.84 0.42 -4.40
C GLU A 91 -18.08 -1.08 -4.19
N ARG A 92 -17.49 -1.92 -5.04
CA ARG A 92 -17.66 -3.38 -5.04
C ARG A 92 -17.14 -4.03 -3.76
N THR A 93 -16.08 -3.50 -3.18
CA THR A 93 -15.51 -4.00 -1.92
C THR A 93 -16.14 -3.39 -0.68
N GLY A 94 -16.87 -2.29 -0.83
CA GLY A 94 -17.48 -1.55 0.29
C GLY A 94 -16.45 -1.00 1.26
N THR A 95 -15.24 -0.65 0.79
CA THR A 95 -14.19 -0.06 1.61
C THR A 95 -14.19 1.45 1.49
N SER A 96 -14.02 2.15 2.61
CA SER A 96 -13.81 3.61 2.67
C SER A 96 -12.33 3.97 2.97
N SER A 97 -11.44 3.00 3.01
CA SER A 97 -10.01 3.19 3.17
C SER A 97 -9.28 2.63 1.96
N LEU A 98 -8.44 3.45 1.35
CA LEU A 98 -7.58 3.12 0.23
C LEU A 98 -6.11 3.22 0.68
N VAL A 99 -5.34 2.17 0.46
CA VAL A 99 -3.88 2.16 0.64
C VAL A 99 -3.23 2.08 -0.74
N VAL A 100 -2.41 3.07 -1.07
CA VAL A 100 -1.58 3.10 -2.27
C VAL A 100 -0.14 2.81 -1.87
N LEU A 101 0.40 1.69 -2.32
CA LEU A 101 1.77 1.26 -2.03
C LEU A 101 2.76 1.95 -2.98
N GLY A 102 2.74 3.27 -3.01
CA GLY A 102 3.63 4.12 -3.77
C GLY A 102 3.32 4.24 -5.25
N ASP A 103 4.08 5.14 -5.87
CA ASP A 103 4.01 5.47 -7.29
C ASP A 103 2.58 5.80 -7.75
N LEU A 104 1.94 6.70 -6.97
CA LEU A 104 0.68 7.31 -7.38
C LEU A 104 0.91 8.19 -8.61
N MET A 105 2.04 8.92 -8.62
CA MET A 105 2.54 9.74 -9.72
C MET A 105 3.43 8.93 -10.67
N HIS A 106 3.64 9.44 -11.89
CA HIS A 106 4.57 8.81 -12.84
C HIS A 106 5.83 9.64 -13.05
N ALA A 107 5.74 10.96 -13.09
CA ALA A 107 6.88 11.82 -13.28
C ALA A 107 7.80 11.84 -12.05
N ILE A 108 9.11 11.68 -12.27
CA ILE A 108 10.11 11.94 -11.23
C ILE A 108 10.33 13.46 -11.17
N GLY A 109 9.79 14.12 -10.16
CA GLY A 109 9.86 15.56 -9.99
C GLY A 109 8.48 16.23 -10.11
N ASP A 110 8.46 17.49 -10.63
CA ASP A 110 7.21 18.23 -10.72
C ASP A 110 6.27 17.64 -11.79
N PRO A 111 5.04 17.23 -11.41
CA PRO A 111 4.10 16.61 -12.33
C PRO A 111 3.66 17.58 -13.41
N GLY A 112 3.60 17.11 -14.64
CA GLY A 112 3.04 17.88 -15.76
C GLY A 112 1.52 18.08 -15.65
N GLY A 113 0.97 19.01 -16.43
CA GLY A 113 -0.44 19.37 -16.35
C GLY A 113 -1.42 18.19 -16.57
N ALA A 114 -1.06 17.22 -17.43
CA ALA A 114 -1.89 16.04 -17.67
C ALA A 114 -1.95 15.11 -16.43
N GLU A 115 -0.82 14.92 -15.76
CA GLU A 115 -0.73 14.12 -14.55
C GLU A 115 -1.45 14.78 -13.37
N ARG A 116 -1.22 16.09 -13.19
CA ARG A 116 -1.95 16.89 -12.19
C ARG A 116 -3.44 16.80 -12.39
N GLY A 117 -3.93 17.03 -13.61
CA GLY A 117 -5.35 16.96 -13.93
C GLY A 117 -5.95 15.58 -13.72
N GLU A 118 -5.20 14.49 -13.96
CA GLU A 118 -5.67 13.14 -13.66
C GLU A 118 -5.84 12.93 -12.15
N LEU A 119 -4.87 13.38 -11.34
CA LEU A 119 -4.92 13.26 -9.88
C LEU A 119 -6.01 14.14 -9.27
N GLU A 120 -6.17 15.37 -9.74
CA GLU A 120 -7.25 16.27 -9.31
C GLU A 120 -8.61 15.61 -9.52
N VAL A 121 -8.89 15.13 -10.72
CA VAL A 121 -10.16 14.45 -11.03
C VAL A 121 -10.31 13.14 -10.25
N LEU A 122 -9.22 12.42 -10.01
CA LEU A 122 -9.24 11.22 -9.17
C LEU A 122 -9.74 11.55 -7.75
N PHE A 123 -9.09 12.50 -7.07
CA PHE A 123 -9.44 12.85 -5.69
C PHE A 123 -10.84 13.46 -5.58
N GLU A 124 -11.26 14.28 -6.54
CA GLU A 124 -12.62 14.82 -6.61
C GLU A 124 -13.69 13.73 -6.81
N SER A 125 -13.31 12.62 -7.45
CA SER A 125 -14.25 11.52 -7.76
C SER A 125 -14.34 10.48 -6.64
N LEU A 126 -13.43 10.51 -5.65
CA LEU A 126 -13.47 9.55 -4.55
C LEU A 126 -14.76 9.71 -3.73
N PRO A 127 -15.36 8.61 -3.24
CA PRO A 127 -16.53 8.68 -2.38
C PRO A 127 -16.27 9.54 -1.14
N ALA A 128 -17.29 10.27 -0.69
CA ALA A 128 -17.20 11.08 0.52
C ALA A 128 -16.76 10.22 1.73
N ASN A 129 -15.91 10.79 2.58
CA ASN A 129 -15.29 10.14 3.73
C ASN A 129 -14.28 9.01 3.36
N THR A 130 -13.83 8.94 2.13
CA THR A 130 -12.70 8.06 1.80
C THR A 130 -11.43 8.57 2.49
N THR A 131 -10.69 7.66 3.11
CA THR A 131 -9.34 7.93 3.63
C THR A 131 -8.34 7.28 2.71
N VAL A 132 -7.35 8.03 2.24
CA VAL A 132 -6.25 7.53 1.40
C VAL A 132 -4.98 7.54 2.23
N THR A 133 -4.31 6.40 2.31
CA THR A 133 -2.93 6.29 2.82
C THR A 133 -2.01 6.04 1.65
N LEU A 134 -1.16 7.01 1.36
CA LEU A 134 -0.11 6.89 0.34
C LEU A 134 1.22 6.61 1.04
N VAL A 135 1.78 5.44 0.79
CA VAL A 135 3.19 5.17 1.10
C VAL A 135 4.01 5.72 -0.04
N ARG A 136 4.92 6.65 0.24
CA ARG A 136 5.68 7.33 -0.82
C ARG A 136 6.51 6.34 -1.64
N GLY A 137 6.31 6.33 -2.96
CA GLY A 137 7.16 5.67 -3.92
C GLY A 137 8.31 6.55 -4.43
N ASN A 138 9.16 6.01 -5.30
CA ASN A 138 10.26 6.77 -5.87
C ASN A 138 9.82 7.82 -6.91
N HIS A 139 8.60 7.70 -7.44
CA HIS A 139 7.99 8.69 -8.32
C HIS A 139 7.20 9.78 -7.55
N ASP A 140 6.90 9.61 -6.27
CA ASP A 140 6.05 10.50 -5.48
C ASP A 140 6.82 11.67 -4.82
N GLY A 141 8.06 11.96 -5.26
CA GLY A 141 8.91 12.96 -4.60
C GLY A 141 8.35 14.39 -4.57
N ALA A 142 7.46 14.75 -5.51
CA ALA A 142 6.85 16.07 -5.58
C ALA A 142 5.42 16.12 -5.01
N ILE A 143 4.88 15.01 -4.48
CA ILE A 143 3.48 14.92 -4.05
C ILE A 143 3.14 15.95 -2.96
N GLU A 144 4.05 16.21 -2.04
CA GLU A 144 3.83 17.15 -0.94
C GLU A 144 3.77 18.59 -1.43
N SER A 145 4.64 18.98 -2.37
CA SER A 145 4.61 20.32 -2.95
C SER A 145 3.34 20.53 -3.75
N TRP A 146 2.88 19.52 -4.49
CA TRP A 146 1.61 19.58 -5.20
C TRP A 146 0.40 19.73 -4.25
N LEU A 147 0.41 19.06 -3.11
CA LEU A 147 -0.63 19.16 -2.09
C LEU A 147 -0.56 20.45 -1.26
N GLY A 148 0.66 21.01 -1.07
CA GLY A 148 0.94 22.10 -0.13
C GLY A 148 0.83 23.51 -0.71
N ASP A 149 1.09 23.72 -2.00
CA ASP A 149 1.07 25.05 -2.60
C ASP A 149 -0.33 25.52 -3.07
N GLY A 150 -1.37 24.72 -2.83
CA GLY A 150 -2.76 25.07 -3.16
C GLY A 150 -3.03 25.26 -4.66
N SER A 151 -2.01 25.03 -5.51
CA SER A 151 -2.11 25.24 -6.95
C SER A 151 -2.86 24.12 -7.68
N GLY A 152 -3.13 23.01 -6.99
CA GLY A 152 -3.95 21.91 -7.50
C GLY A 152 -5.46 22.10 -7.31
N PHE A 153 -5.89 23.08 -6.49
CA PHE A 153 -7.30 23.39 -6.26
C PHE A 153 -7.52 24.89 -6.28
N ASP A 154 -8.39 25.38 -7.18
CA ASP A 154 -8.85 26.77 -7.20
C ASP A 154 -9.57 27.09 -5.89
N PRO A 155 -9.05 27.99 -5.02
CA PRO A 155 -9.68 28.36 -3.76
C PRO A 155 -11.05 29.06 -3.94
N THR A 156 -11.45 29.36 -5.16
CA THR A 156 -12.77 29.98 -5.45
C THR A 156 -13.91 28.97 -5.42
N VAL A 157 -13.62 27.66 -5.42
CA VAL A 157 -14.60 26.59 -5.26
C VAL A 157 -14.51 25.99 -3.85
N GLY A 158 -14.66 26.81 -2.83
CA GLY A 158 -15.13 26.49 -1.48
C GLY A 158 -14.50 25.33 -0.69
N HIS A 159 -13.30 24.85 -1.02
CA HIS A 159 -12.64 23.78 -0.26
C HIS A 159 -11.21 24.21 0.10
N ALA A 160 -11.00 24.63 1.33
CA ALA A 160 -9.71 24.96 1.86
C ALA A 160 -8.90 23.67 2.10
N ALA A 161 -7.78 23.52 1.40
CA ALA A 161 -6.75 22.58 1.80
C ALA A 161 -6.12 23.10 3.11
N SER A 162 -6.40 22.45 4.22
CA SER A 162 -5.74 22.75 5.49
C SER A 162 -4.54 21.80 5.63
N THR A 163 -3.36 22.26 5.23
CA THR A 163 -2.11 21.59 5.57
C THR A 163 -1.77 21.91 7.02
N THR A 164 -2.09 21.03 7.93
CA THR A 164 -1.53 21.07 9.26
C THR A 164 -0.26 20.23 9.28
N ALA A 165 0.86 20.83 8.91
CA ALA A 165 2.15 20.26 9.23
C ALA A 165 2.28 20.27 10.76
N LYS A 166 2.10 19.13 11.41
CA LYS A 166 2.32 18.98 12.83
C LYS A 166 3.82 18.81 13.06
N THR A 167 4.49 19.92 13.35
CA THR A 167 5.86 19.88 13.90
C THR A 167 5.78 19.20 15.28
N PRO A 168 6.59 18.22 15.59
CA PRO A 168 6.55 17.56 16.88
C PRO A 168 7.12 18.48 17.96
N SER A 169 6.26 19.11 18.74
CA SER A 169 6.65 19.71 20.00
C SER A 169 5.67 19.29 21.09
N GLY A 170 6.11 18.41 21.98
CA GLY A 170 5.40 18.07 23.21
C GLY A 170 5.20 16.58 23.43
N THR A 171 6.19 15.96 24.04
CA THR A 171 6.19 14.76 24.89
C THR A 171 4.85 14.09 25.15
N THR A 172 4.53 13.05 24.42
CA THR A 172 3.93 11.80 24.85
C THR A 172 4.53 10.70 23.97
N GLU A 173 5.07 9.66 24.62
CA GLU A 173 5.71 8.50 23.99
C GLU A 173 4.68 7.71 23.18
N ASP A 174 4.42 8.14 21.95
CA ASP A 174 3.90 7.34 20.86
C ASP A 174 4.96 7.46 19.77
N GLU A 175 5.71 6.39 19.55
CA GLU A 175 6.88 6.37 18.67
C GLU A 175 6.44 6.81 17.26
N GLY A 176 6.92 7.97 16.86
CA GLY A 176 6.43 8.81 15.80
C GLY A 176 6.46 8.14 14.43
N ASP A 177 5.30 7.81 13.97
CA ASP A 177 5.02 7.53 12.57
C ASP A 177 4.92 8.88 11.85
N GLY A 178 6.04 9.34 11.31
CA GLY A 178 6.13 10.61 10.58
C GLY A 178 5.26 10.55 9.32
N HIS A 179 4.07 11.15 9.38
CA HIS A 179 3.19 11.28 8.24
C HIS A 179 2.69 12.72 8.09
N ILE A 180 2.32 13.08 6.86
CA ILE A 180 1.67 14.35 6.53
C ILE A 180 0.21 14.04 6.26
N GLU A 181 -0.70 14.82 6.85
CA GLU A 181 -2.12 14.74 6.54
C GLU A 181 -2.57 15.98 5.76
N ALA A 182 -3.30 15.74 4.68
CA ALA A 182 -3.94 16.77 3.87
C ALA A 182 -5.41 16.39 3.64
N THR A 183 -6.26 17.38 3.34
CA THR A 183 -7.64 17.13 2.92
C THR A 183 -7.83 17.69 1.51
N ILE A 184 -8.26 16.83 0.59
CA ILE A 184 -8.48 17.18 -0.81
C ILE A 184 -9.90 16.76 -1.19
N GLY A 185 -10.75 17.70 -1.63
CA GLY A 185 -12.11 17.39 -2.07
C GLY A 185 -12.99 16.66 -1.02
N GLY A 186 -12.68 16.83 0.28
CA GLY A 186 -13.33 16.08 1.36
C GLY A 186 -12.71 14.73 1.68
N THR A 187 -11.68 14.32 0.95
CA THR A 187 -10.90 13.11 1.18
C THR A 187 -9.73 13.40 2.11
N THR A 188 -9.56 12.63 3.17
CA THR A 188 -8.36 12.66 4.01
C THR A 188 -7.24 11.87 3.35
N VAL A 189 -6.12 12.52 3.08
CA VAL A 189 -4.92 11.90 2.48
C VAL A 189 -3.81 11.92 3.51
N ARG A 190 -3.31 10.75 3.87
CA ARG A 190 -2.13 10.55 4.70
C ARG A 190 -0.98 10.12 3.82
N ILE A 191 0.13 10.87 3.85
CA ILE A 191 1.36 10.53 3.13
C ILE A 191 2.39 10.09 4.16
N THR A 192 2.94 8.91 3.97
CA THR A 192 3.95 8.33 4.85
C THR A 192 5.31 8.30 4.15
N ASP A 193 6.37 8.09 4.92
CA ASP A 193 7.72 7.97 4.38
C ASP A 193 7.87 6.75 3.44
N GLY A 194 8.84 6.79 2.54
CA GLY A 194 9.12 5.69 1.60
C GLY A 194 9.61 4.41 2.26
N SER A 195 10.12 4.48 3.50
CA SER A 195 10.46 3.30 4.32
C SER A 195 9.23 2.53 4.81
N GLY A 196 8.04 3.08 4.62
CA GLY A 196 6.77 2.42 4.84
C GLY A 196 6.03 2.82 6.11
N TYR A 197 4.87 2.22 6.28
CA TYR A 197 3.91 2.49 7.33
C TYR A 197 3.28 1.20 7.82
N ARG A 198 3.01 1.10 9.12
CA ARG A 198 2.29 -0.02 9.71
C ARG A 198 0.85 0.36 10.04
N LEU A 199 -0.11 -0.36 9.47
CA LEU A 199 -1.54 -0.22 9.73
C LEU A 199 -2.04 -1.48 10.46
N GLY A 200 -2.10 -1.43 11.78
CA GLY A 200 -2.41 -2.61 12.59
C GLY A 200 -1.40 -3.74 12.37
N GLY A 201 -1.86 -4.88 11.88
CA GLY A 201 -1.01 -6.02 11.53
C GLY A 201 -0.56 -6.03 10.07
N LEU A 202 -0.83 -4.97 9.28
CA LEU A 202 -0.39 -4.80 7.90
C LEU A 202 0.80 -3.85 7.84
N GLY A 203 1.93 -4.32 7.34
CA GLY A 203 3.08 -3.51 6.96
C GLY A 203 2.94 -3.09 5.50
N CYS A 204 3.03 -1.81 5.23
CA CYS A 204 2.89 -1.22 3.91
C CYS A 204 4.21 -0.53 3.54
N CYS A 205 4.85 -0.90 2.44
CA CYS A 205 5.99 -0.18 1.89
C CYS A 205 5.90 -0.19 0.37
N HIS A 206 6.56 0.77 -0.28
CA HIS A 206 6.62 0.72 -1.75
C HIS A 206 7.58 -0.36 -2.23
N GLY A 207 8.77 -0.43 -1.69
CA GLY A 207 9.79 -1.42 -2.06
C GLY A 207 11.07 -0.83 -2.66
N HIS A 208 11.08 0.45 -3.07
CA HIS A 208 12.26 1.09 -3.64
C HIS A 208 13.38 1.34 -2.61
N THR A 209 13.07 1.26 -1.34
CA THR A 209 14.01 1.41 -0.23
C THR A 209 13.77 0.33 0.83
N TRP A 210 14.66 0.29 1.80
CA TRP A 210 14.55 -0.65 2.91
C TRP A 210 13.40 -0.27 3.84
N PRO A 211 12.59 -1.23 4.31
CA PRO A 211 11.44 -0.95 5.16
C PRO A 211 11.87 -0.50 6.56
N ALA A 212 11.05 0.33 7.19
CA ALA A 212 11.22 0.67 8.60
C ALA A 212 11.04 -0.56 9.50
N PRO A 213 11.72 -0.62 10.68
CA PRO A 213 11.54 -1.73 11.62
C PRO A 213 10.08 -2.02 11.98
N ALA A 214 9.25 -0.98 12.14
CA ALA A 214 7.82 -1.13 12.44
C ALA A 214 7.05 -1.88 11.35
N VAL A 215 7.42 -1.74 10.08
CA VAL A 215 6.84 -2.47 8.95
C VAL A 215 7.15 -3.96 9.06
N LEU A 216 8.37 -4.29 9.45
CA LEU A 216 8.83 -5.68 9.61
C LEU A 216 8.18 -6.39 10.81
N GLU A 217 7.67 -5.66 11.81
CA GLU A 217 6.95 -6.21 12.96
C GLU A 217 5.46 -6.48 12.65
N ALA A 218 5.02 -6.34 11.40
CA ALA A 218 3.66 -6.65 10.99
C ALA A 218 3.44 -8.17 10.79
N ASP A 219 2.18 -8.62 10.79
CA ASP A 219 1.83 -10.02 10.47
C ASP A 219 1.98 -10.34 8.96
N LEU A 220 1.81 -9.30 8.16
CA LEU A 220 1.84 -9.35 6.69
C LEU A 220 2.44 -8.06 6.16
N VAL A 221 3.43 -8.16 5.28
CA VAL A 221 4.04 -7.03 4.57
C VAL A 221 3.58 -7.02 3.13
N CYS A 222 3.10 -5.87 2.67
CA CYS A 222 2.73 -5.64 1.27
C CYS A 222 3.66 -4.59 0.64
N LEU A 223 4.14 -4.87 -0.57
CA LEU A 223 4.99 -3.94 -1.33
C LEU A 223 4.60 -3.93 -2.82
N GLY A 224 4.89 -2.80 -3.48
CA GLY A 224 4.74 -2.57 -4.92
C GLY A 224 6.10 -2.60 -5.63
N HIS A 225 6.37 -1.58 -6.47
CA HIS A 225 7.66 -1.24 -7.11
C HIS A 225 8.17 -2.23 -8.16
N ASP A 226 8.20 -3.52 -7.86
CA ASP A 226 8.71 -4.54 -8.79
C ASP A 226 7.74 -4.82 -9.95
N HIS A 227 6.47 -4.46 -9.83
CA HIS A 227 5.43 -4.77 -10.82
C HIS A 227 5.50 -6.23 -11.29
N PRO A 228 5.40 -7.23 -10.41
CA PRO A 228 5.77 -8.60 -10.72
C PRO A 228 4.98 -9.16 -11.90
N CYS A 229 5.72 -9.69 -12.87
CA CYS A 229 5.20 -10.33 -14.06
C CYS A 229 5.89 -11.68 -14.27
N VAL A 230 5.21 -12.61 -14.91
CA VAL A 230 5.79 -13.85 -15.41
C VAL A 230 5.71 -13.90 -16.92
N ARG A 231 6.74 -14.42 -17.55
CA ARG A 231 6.71 -14.77 -18.97
C ARG A 231 6.42 -16.26 -19.09
N LEU A 232 5.24 -16.56 -19.63
CA LEU A 232 4.81 -17.91 -19.89
C LEU A 232 5.12 -18.26 -21.35
N GLU A 233 5.78 -19.39 -21.56
CA GLU A 233 6.13 -19.88 -22.89
C GLU A 233 5.50 -21.24 -23.13
N ASP A 234 5.00 -21.46 -24.35
CA ASP A 234 4.53 -22.76 -24.77
C ASP A 234 5.60 -23.54 -25.55
N GLU A 235 5.36 -24.85 -25.76
CA GLU A 235 6.30 -25.75 -26.45
C GLU A 235 6.53 -25.39 -27.94
N VAL A 236 5.67 -24.54 -28.53
CA VAL A 236 5.75 -24.14 -29.95
C VAL A 236 6.31 -22.73 -30.16
N GLY A 237 6.77 -22.09 -29.08
CA GLY A 237 7.42 -20.77 -29.10
C GLY A 237 6.47 -19.58 -28.95
N GLY A 238 5.21 -19.81 -28.58
CA GLY A 238 4.31 -18.74 -28.13
C GLY A 238 4.74 -18.23 -26.76
N ALA A 239 4.69 -16.91 -26.55
CA ALA A 239 4.99 -16.33 -25.25
C ALA A 239 4.00 -15.24 -24.90
N ARG A 240 3.65 -15.14 -23.62
CA ARG A 240 2.82 -14.06 -23.07
C ARG A 240 3.38 -13.62 -21.73
N VAL A 241 3.17 -12.35 -21.40
CA VAL A 241 3.54 -11.78 -20.11
C VAL A 241 2.27 -11.52 -19.33
N GLU A 242 2.23 -12.05 -18.11
CA GLU A 242 1.10 -11.91 -17.21
C GLU A 242 1.55 -11.26 -15.90
N ARG A 243 0.74 -10.33 -15.38
CA ARG A 243 0.94 -9.77 -14.04
C ARG A 243 0.59 -10.82 -13.00
N VAL A 244 1.37 -10.87 -11.92
CA VAL A 244 1.17 -11.86 -10.87
C VAL A 244 1.21 -11.21 -9.48
N TRP A 245 0.53 -11.82 -8.56
CA TRP A 245 0.78 -11.70 -7.14
C TRP A 245 1.94 -12.61 -6.80
N LEU A 246 2.99 -12.06 -6.17
CA LEU A 246 4.08 -12.88 -5.66
C LEU A 246 3.94 -12.95 -4.14
N ARG A 247 3.86 -14.15 -3.59
CA ARG A 247 3.55 -14.39 -2.18
C ARG A 247 4.58 -15.31 -1.56
N GLY A 248 4.98 -15.02 -0.33
CA GLY A 248 5.90 -15.85 0.43
C GLY A 248 5.98 -15.42 1.88
N ARG A 249 7.15 -15.63 2.47
CA ARG A 249 7.54 -15.16 3.79
C ARG A 249 8.81 -14.34 3.67
N LEU A 250 9.05 -13.41 4.59
CA LEU A 250 10.33 -12.73 4.62
C LEU A 250 11.43 -13.68 5.09
N ASP A 251 12.59 -13.61 4.44
CA ASP A 251 13.83 -14.27 4.88
C ASP A 251 14.67 -13.26 5.67
N PRO A 252 15.23 -13.63 6.84
CA PRO A 252 16.00 -12.72 7.66
C PRO A 252 17.36 -12.34 7.08
N ALA A 253 17.93 -13.12 6.16
CA ALA A 253 19.32 -12.98 5.71
C ALA A 253 19.70 -11.57 5.26
N PRO A 254 18.99 -10.90 4.31
CA PRO A 254 19.39 -9.58 3.85
C PRO A 254 19.23 -8.49 4.92
N PHE A 255 18.29 -8.66 5.85
CA PHE A 255 18.08 -7.71 6.95
C PHE A 255 19.17 -7.81 8.01
N LEU A 256 19.64 -9.03 8.31
CA LEU A 256 20.77 -9.27 9.21
C LEU A 256 22.08 -8.76 8.61
N GLU A 257 22.31 -8.98 7.30
CA GLU A 257 23.48 -8.49 6.59
C GLU A 257 23.54 -6.96 6.56
N ARG A 258 22.41 -6.31 6.29
CA ARG A 258 22.32 -4.85 6.28
C ARG A 258 22.59 -4.26 7.66
N GLY A 259 22.06 -4.86 8.73
CA GLY A 259 22.02 -4.29 10.08
C GLY A 259 21.00 -3.15 10.22
N GLY A 260 20.87 -2.61 11.46
CA GLY A 260 19.92 -1.53 11.77
C GLY A 260 18.50 -2.02 12.07
N TYR A 261 18.34 -3.32 12.28
CA TYR A 261 17.06 -3.97 12.62
C TYR A 261 17.12 -4.66 13.99
N GLU A 262 18.01 -4.19 14.86
CA GLU A 262 18.10 -4.67 16.23
C GLU A 262 16.78 -4.44 16.95
N GLY A 263 16.16 -5.49 17.44
CA GLY A 263 14.84 -5.42 18.10
C GLY A 263 13.68 -5.95 17.22
N VAL A 264 13.89 -6.20 15.93
CA VAL A 264 12.91 -6.91 15.10
C VAL A 264 12.94 -8.40 15.50
N SER A 265 11.90 -8.83 16.21
CA SER A 265 11.90 -10.09 16.97
C SER A 265 12.05 -11.35 16.12
N TRP A 266 11.47 -11.38 14.94
CA TRP A 266 11.49 -12.56 14.07
C TRP A 266 12.84 -12.80 13.37
N LEU A 267 13.74 -11.82 13.34
CA LEU A 267 15.08 -12.01 12.76
C LEU A 267 15.90 -13.07 13.52
N GLU A 268 15.62 -13.24 14.83
CA GLU A 268 16.20 -14.29 15.67
C GLU A 268 15.33 -15.56 15.72
N ALA A 269 14.08 -15.50 15.18
CA ALA A 269 13.11 -16.59 15.16
C ALA A 269 12.42 -16.68 13.79
N PRO A 270 13.11 -17.15 12.73
CA PRO A 270 12.64 -17.10 11.34
C PRO A 270 11.29 -17.79 11.10
N GLU A 271 10.90 -18.73 11.95
CA GLU A 271 9.60 -19.39 11.90
C GLU A 271 8.43 -18.40 12.19
N ALA A 272 8.72 -17.30 12.86
CA ALA A 272 7.77 -16.23 13.14
C ALA A 272 7.80 -15.11 12.08
N ALA A 273 8.62 -15.23 11.03
CA ALA A 273 8.75 -14.24 9.97
C ALA A 273 7.38 -13.87 9.36
N PRO A 274 7.12 -12.60 9.07
CA PRO A 274 5.88 -12.17 8.47
C PRO A 274 5.70 -12.75 7.07
N ARG A 275 4.45 -12.89 6.67
CA ARG A 275 4.13 -13.15 5.27
C ARG A 275 4.45 -11.90 4.46
N VAL A 276 4.80 -12.09 3.19
CA VAL A 276 5.06 -10.99 2.26
C VAL A 276 4.24 -11.17 0.99
N VAL A 277 3.76 -10.06 0.44
CA VAL A 277 3.07 -10.03 -0.85
C VAL A 277 3.61 -8.87 -1.67
N VAL A 278 4.18 -9.18 -2.85
CA VAL A 278 4.46 -8.18 -3.87
C VAL A 278 3.22 -8.01 -4.71
N VAL A 279 2.67 -6.80 -4.67
CA VAL A 279 1.40 -6.45 -5.30
C VAL A 279 1.65 -6.10 -6.78
N PRO A 280 0.88 -6.65 -7.73
CA PRO A 280 1.02 -6.29 -9.14
C PRO A 280 0.61 -4.83 -9.38
N ALA A 281 1.29 -4.18 -10.33
CA ALA A 281 0.98 -2.79 -10.69
C ALA A 281 -0.48 -2.60 -11.08
N PHE A 282 -1.12 -1.56 -10.53
CA PHE A 282 -2.50 -1.20 -10.88
C PHE A 282 -2.61 -0.73 -12.33
N ASN A 283 -1.60 -0.01 -12.80
CA ASN A 283 -1.52 0.49 -14.16
C ASN A 283 -1.06 -0.59 -15.14
N ASN A 284 -1.86 -0.82 -16.18
CA ASN A 284 -1.52 -1.85 -17.20
C ASN A 284 -0.44 -1.41 -18.19
N LEU A 285 -0.08 -0.10 -18.23
CA LEU A 285 0.99 0.42 -19.09
C LEU A 285 2.34 0.43 -18.37
N ALA A 286 2.33 0.26 -17.03
CA ALA A 286 3.56 0.09 -16.28
C ALA A 286 4.27 -1.19 -16.74
N GLY A 287 5.56 -1.09 -17.01
CA GLY A 287 6.41 -2.27 -17.23
C GLY A 287 6.45 -3.16 -15.98
N GLY A 288 7.22 -4.24 -16.02
CA GLY A 288 7.33 -5.11 -14.84
C GLY A 288 8.60 -5.95 -14.86
N CYS A 289 8.99 -6.41 -13.68
CA CYS A 289 10.07 -7.38 -13.51
C CYS A 289 9.57 -8.78 -13.86
N TRP A 290 10.30 -9.49 -14.70
CA TRP A 290 10.00 -10.88 -14.99
C TRP A 290 10.55 -11.77 -13.89
N VAL A 291 9.75 -11.98 -12.85
CA VAL A 291 10.20 -12.67 -11.64
C VAL A 291 10.64 -14.13 -11.87
N ASN A 292 10.17 -14.77 -12.95
CA ASN A 292 10.57 -16.11 -13.37
C ASN A 292 11.74 -16.14 -14.37
N ARG A 293 12.31 -14.99 -14.71
CA ARG A 293 13.45 -14.87 -15.63
C ARG A 293 14.45 -13.89 -15.03
N ASP A 294 15.71 -14.22 -15.08
CA ASP A 294 16.85 -13.41 -14.66
C ASP A 294 16.78 -12.84 -13.23
N GLN A 295 15.70 -13.12 -12.48
CA GLN A 295 15.43 -12.72 -11.10
C GLN A 295 15.75 -11.25 -10.82
N SER A 296 15.46 -10.38 -11.79
CA SER A 296 15.77 -8.96 -11.71
C SER A 296 14.71 -8.21 -10.91
N PHE A 297 14.79 -8.28 -9.59
CA PHE A 297 13.99 -7.43 -8.71
C PHE A 297 14.62 -6.04 -8.58
N LEU A 298 13.77 -5.02 -8.41
CA LEU A 298 14.18 -3.64 -8.14
C LEU A 298 14.27 -3.37 -6.65
N THR A 299 13.50 -4.10 -5.84
CA THR A 299 13.50 -4.04 -4.38
C THR A 299 14.85 -4.50 -3.81
N PRO A 300 15.53 -3.70 -2.95
CA PRO A 300 16.92 -3.95 -2.55
C PRO A 300 17.14 -5.21 -1.70
N PHE A 301 16.09 -5.79 -1.15
CA PHE A 301 16.17 -7.02 -0.36
C PHE A 301 15.58 -8.24 -1.08
N LEU A 302 15.11 -8.10 -2.33
CA LEU A 302 14.64 -9.23 -3.14
C LEU A 302 15.69 -9.60 -4.20
N PRO A 303 15.79 -10.87 -4.62
CA PRO A 303 14.96 -12.01 -4.17
C PRO A 303 15.35 -12.62 -2.83
N ASP A 304 16.55 -12.33 -2.28
CA ASP A 304 17.11 -13.00 -1.10
C ASP A 304 16.22 -12.90 0.14
N GLY A 305 15.42 -11.85 0.24
CA GLY A 305 14.45 -11.62 1.32
C GLY A 305 13.09 -12.31 1.12
N LEU A 306 12.95 -13.19 0.12
CA LEU A 306 11.71 -13.92 -0.18
C LEU A 306 11.91 -15.43 -0.03
N ALA A 307 11.41 -15.97 1.06
CA ALA A 307 11.33 -17.42 1.26
C ALA A 307 9.99 -17.96 0.73
N ASP A 308 10.03 -19.16 0.15
CA ASP A 308 8.86 -19.90 -0.34
C ASP A 308 7.96 -19.08 -1.32
N GLY A 309 8.60 -18.33 -2.22
CA GLY A 309 7.90 -17.45 -3.15
C GLY A 309 7.06 -18.20 -4.18
N GLU A 310 5.75 -17.91 -4.22
CA GLU A 310 4.80 -18.47 -5.17
C GLU A 310 4.13 -17.38 -6.00
N ALA A 311 3.98 -17.62 -7.31
CA ALA A 311 3.27 -16.75 -8.23
C ALA A 311 1.81 -17.18 -8.43
N TYR A 312 0.92 -16.18 -8.46
CA TYR A 312 -0.51 -16.35 -8.74
C TYR A 312 -0.96 -15.34 -9.79
N LEU A 313 -1.71 -15.79 -10.80
CA LEU A 313 -2.35 -14.88 -11.74
C LEU A 313 -3.41 -14.02 -11.04
N LEU A 314 -3.85 -12.93 -11.68
CA LEU A 314 -4.86 -12.03 -11.11
C LEU A 314 -6.21 -12.72 -10.86
N ASP A 315 -6.55 -13.77 -11.63
CA ASP A 315 -7.76 -14.57 -11.46
C ASP A 315 -7.68 -15.58 -10.29
N GLY A 316 -6.51 -15.65 -9.60
CA GLY A 316 -6.26 -16.57 -8.50
C GLY A 316 -5.63 -17.90 -8.92
N THR A 317 -5.35 -18.13 -10.21
CA THR A 317 -4.66 -19.33 -10.67
C THR A 317 -3.26 -19.39 -10.06
N ARG A 318 -2.98 -20.45 -9.29
CA ARG A 318 -1.66 -20.68 -8.71
C ARG A 318 -0.74 -21.26 -9.78
N LEU A 319 0.39 -20.61 -9.99
CA LEU A 319 1.44 -21.06 -10.91
C LEU A 319 2.49 -21.94 -10.20
N GLY A 320 2.65 -21.78 -8.89
CA GLY A 320 3.64 -22.48 -8.07
C GLY A 320 4.85 -21.61 -7.74
N ALA A 321 5.99 -22.23 -7.41
CA ALA A 321 7.23 -21.51 -7.13
C ALA A 321 7.61 -20.64 -8.33
N TYR A 322 7.76 -19.34 -8.10
CA TYR A 322 7.93 -18.36 -9.19
C TYR A 322 9.18 -18.63 -10.05
N GLU A 323 10.23 -19.20 -9.44
CA GLU A 323 11.47 -19.57 -10.11
C GLU A 323 11.29 -20.75 -11.10
N SER A 324 10.21 -21.51 -10.98
CA SER A 324 9.92 -22.70 -11.76
C SER A 324 8.81 -22.51 -12.80
N VAL A 325 8.25 -21.32 -12.89
CA VAL A 325 7.16 -20.97 -13.82
C VAL A 325 7.68 -20.75 -15.24
#